data_393d6420baa54aeb9d96454f73a0d52a
#
_entry.id   393d6420baa54aeb9d96454f73a0d52a
#
_cell.length_a   1.000
_cell.length_b   1.000
_cell.length_c   1.000
_cell.angle_alpha   90.00
_cell.angle_beta   90.00
_cell.angle_gamma   90.00
#
_symmetry.space_group_name_H-M   'P 1'
#
loop_
_entity.id
_entity.type
_entity.pdbx_description
1 polymer ?
#
loop_
_entity_poly.entity_id
_entity_poly.type
_entity_poly.pdbx_seq_one_letter_code
_entity_poly.pdbx_strand_id
1 'polypeptide(L)'
;MDYLPVDSRIGERIRYYRQKKGLTQKALADLCGLSEAAIRNYELGNRSPDSDMISKIAEHLEVSYHTINEPSVNDLFGALHILFRMEEIYGLHPEVSGNKVNLSFEHTSLLRALGNSDAMLAQTVKTWNRKYKQYKSGKISEEEYEDWKSKFPEFAVMAPPIDD
;
A
#
# COMPACT_ATOMS: atom_id res chain seq x y z
N MET A 1 16.00 -11.52 -4.17
CA MET A 1 15.17 -10.34 -3.94
C MET A 1 14.82 -10.29 -2.47
N ASP A 2 15.27 -9.26 -1.76
CA ASP A 2 14.93 -9.11 -0.34
C ASP A 2 13.52 -8.50 -0.27
N TYR A 3 12.52 -9.37 -0.12
CA TYR A 3 11.17 -8.92 0.23
C TYR A 3 11.15 -8.44 1.67
N LEU A 4 10.40 -7.37 1.93
CA LEU A 4 10.06 -7.03 3.30
C LEU A 4 9.35 -8.21 3.95
N PRO A 5 9.75 -8.61 5.17
CA PRO A 5 8.98 -9.61 5.92
C PRO A 5 7.52 -9.17 6.02
N VAL A 6 6.60 -10.12 5.95
CA VAL A 6 5.14 -9.86 6.03
C VAL A 6 4.75 -9.09 7.31
N ASP A 7 5.61 -9.10 8.32
CA ASP A 7 5.46 -8.42 9.62
C ASP A 7 6.36 -7.19 9.81
N SER A 8 6.67 -6.48 8.74
CA SER A 8 7.53 -5.30 8.84
C SER A 8 6.84 -4.17 9.58
N ARG A 9 7.45 -3.73 10.69
CA ARG A 9 7.06 -2.50 11.39
C ARG A 9 7.42 -1.28 10.56
N ILE A 10 6.79 -0.12 10.85
CA ILE A 10 7.06 1.17 10.17
C ILE A 10 8.57 1.42 10.03
N GLY A 11 9.34 1.19 11.10
CA GLY A 11 10.79 1.42 11.09
C GLY A 11 11.56 0.52 10.12
N GLU A 12 11.18 -0.76 10.02
CA GLU A 12 11.79 -1.69 9.08
C GLU A 12 11.49 -1.32 7.62
N ARG A 13 10.29 -0.80 7.34
CA ARG A 13 9.91 -0.28 6.02
C ARG A 13 10.68 0.98 5.66
N ILE A 14 10.81 1.92 6.59
CA ILE A 14 11.65 3.11 6.40
C ILE A 14 13.07 2.66 6.04
N ARG A 15 13.66 1.76 6.81
CA ARG A 15 15.01 1.22 6.55
C ARG A 15 15.11 0.56 5.18
N TYR A 16 14.14 -0.29 4.82
CA TYR A 16 14.13 -1.00 3.54
C TYR A 16 14.11 -0.03 2.35
N TYR A 17 13.15 0.91 2.32
CA TYR A 17 13.03 1.84 1.21
C TYR A 17 14.17 2.85 1.16
N ARG A 18 14.72 3.26 2.32
CA ARG A 18 15.93 4.06 2.38
C ARG A 18 17.14 3.35 1.72
N GLN A 19 17.34 2.09 2.07
CA GLN A 19 18.43 1.28 1.49
C GLN A 19 18.21 1.02 0.01
N LYS A 20 16.98 0.70 -0.40
CA LYS A 20 16.60 0.53 -1.82
C LYS A 20 16.91 1.80 -2.64
N LYS A 21 16.74 2.97 -2.04
CA LYS A 21 17.08 4.27 -2.65
C LYS A 21 18.57 4.65 -2.53
N GLY A 22 19.39 3.82 -1.88
CA GLY A 22 20.82 4.07 -1.69
C GLY A 22 21.15 5.19 -0.70
N LEU A 23 20.19 5.60 0.15
CA LEU A 23 20.40 6.68 1.12
C LEU A 23 21.03 6.16 2.43
N THR A 24 21.92 6.97 3.03
CA THR A 24 22.36 6.75 4.43
C THR A 24 21.29 7.26 5.40
N GLN A 25 21.35 6.84 6.67
CA GLN A 25 20.47 7.41 7.73
C GLN A 25 20.62 8.91 7.82
N LYS A 26 21.88 9.41 7.73
CA LYS A 26 22.18 10.83 7.74
C LYS A 26 21.54 11.53 6.53
N ALA A 27 21.67 11.00 5.32
CA ALA A 27 21.11 11.62 4.13
C ALA A 27 19.58 11.73 4.20
N LEU A 28 18.87 10.67 4.65
CA LEU A 28 17.43 10.75 4.87
C LEU A 28 17.06 11.73 5.98
N ALA A 29 17.85 11.79 7.06
CA ALA A 29 17.63 12.74 8.15
C ALA A 29 17.73 14.18 7.64
N ASP A 30 18.78 14.51 6.89
CA ASP A 30 18.99 15.84 6.33
C ASP A 30 17.81 16.25 5.41
N LEU A 31 17.32 15.34 4.54
CA LEU A 31 16.14 15.57 3.69
C LEU A 31 14.87 15.83 4.51
N CYS A 32 14.69 15.10 5.60
CA CYS A 32 13.52 15.24 6.47
C CYS A 32 13.62 16.39 7.49
N GLY A 33 14.78 17.08 7.59
CA GLY A 33 15.04 18.08 8.63
C GLY A 33 15.12 17.47 10.02
N LEU A 34 15.68 16.27 10.13
CA LEU A 34 15.83 15.50 11.36
C LEU A 34 17.31 15.26 11.70
N SER A 35 17.57 14.81 12.92
CA SER A 35 18.87 14.24 13.26
C SER A 35 18.99 12.79 12.77
N GLU A 36 20.22 12.37 12.47
CA GLU A 36 20.50 10.95 12.13
C GLU A 36 20.04 10.00 13.24
N ALA A 37 20.20 10.41 14.51
CA ALA A 37 19.72 9.64 15.66
C ALA A 37 18.19 9.45 15.66
N ALA A 38 17.41 10.42 15.14
CA ALA A 38 15.97 10.29 15.02
C ALA A 38 15.59 9.20 13.99
N ILE A 39 16.19 9.23 12.79
CA ILE A 39 15.97 8.20 11.77
C ILE A 39 16.39 6.82 12.30
N ARG A 40 17.55 6.72 12.95
CA ARG A 40 18.00 5.47 13.58
C ARG A 40 16.97 4.94 14.60
N ASN A 41 16.42 5.81 15.46
CA ASN A 41 15.43 5.41 16.46
C ASN A 41 14.12 4.97 15.82
N TYR A 42 13.69 5.56 14.70
CA TYR A 42 12.55 5.10 13.92
C TYR A 42 12.81 3.72 13.32
N GLU A 43 13.96 3.53 12.67
CA GLU A 43 14.32 2.25 12.05
C GLU A 43 14.48 1.09 13.04
N LEU A 44 14.88 1.37 14.29
CA LEU A 44 14.98 0.40 15.36
C LEU A 44 13.67 0.15 16.11
N GLY A 45 12.62 0.92 15.81
CA GLY A 45 11.34 0.84 16.53
C GLY A 45 11.38 1.39 17.96
N ASN A 46 12.46 2.10 18.35
CA ASN A 46 12.58 2.75 19.65
C ASN A 46 11.62 3.94 19.80
N ARG A 47 11.23 4.53 18.67
CA ARG A 47 10.28 5.62 18.57
C ARG A 47 9.50 5.49 17.26
N SER A 48 8.20 5.81 17.28
CA SER A 48 7.39 5.88 16.07
C SER A 48 7.31 7.31 15.56
N PRO A 49 7.46 7.54 14.24
CA PRO A 49 7.15 8.83 13.65
C PRO A 49 5.62 9.08 13.70
N ASP A 50 5.21 10.34 13.78
CA ASP A 50 3.81 10.74 13.59
C ASP A 50 3.41 10.72 12.10
N SER A 51 2.13 10.93 11.80
CA SER A 51 1.58 10.89 10.45
C SER A 51 2.24 11.88 9.49
N ASP A 52 2.55 13.09 9.97
CA ASP A 52 3.17 14.13 9.15
C ASP A 52 4.61 13.75 8.80
N MET A 53 5.33 13.18 9.76
CA MET A 53 6.68 12.68 9.55
C MET A 53 6.71 11.45 8.65
N ILE A 54 5.73 10.53 8.78
CA ILE A 54 5.58 9.40 7.84
C ILE A 54 5.38 9.92 6.42
N SER A 55 4.50 10.91 6.23
CA SER A 55 4.25 11.53 4.93
C SER A 55 5.52 12.13 4.32
N LYS A 56 6.28 12.87 5.11
CA LYS A 56 7.54 13.48 4.69
C LYS A 56 8.61 12.46 4.33
N ILE A 57 8.75 11.41 5.14
CA ILE A 57 9.68 10.31 4.87
C ILE A 57 9.27 9.59 3.58
N ALA A 58 7.99 9.29 3.40
CA ALA A 58 7.46 8.62 2.21
C ALA A 58 7.74 9.43 0.94
N GLU A 59 7.51 10.75 0.96
CA GLU A 59 7.84 11.68 -0.12
C GLU A 59 9.30 11.58 -0.53
N HIS A 60 10.23 11.70 0.42
CA HIS A 60 11.66 11.62 0.12
C HIS A 60 12.14 10.22 -0.28
N LEU A 61 11.40 9.19 0.09
CA LEU A 61 11.63 7.82 -0.37
C LEU A 61 10.92 7.48 -1.69
N GLU A 62 10.11 8.40 -2.24
CA GLU A 62 9.31 8.23 -3.46
C GLU A 62 8.35 7.03 -3.39
N VAL A 63 7.73 6.86 -2.24
CA VAL A 63 6.70 5.84 -2.00
C VAL A 63 5.45 6.47 -1.40
N SER A 64 4.31 5.76 -1.43
CA SER A 64 3.09 6.26 -0.81
C SER A 64 3.19 6.24 0.72
N TYR A 65 2.42 7.12 1.38
CA TYR A 65 2.22 7.08 2.83
C TYR A 65 1.83 5.68 3.31
N HIS A 66 0.89 5.05 2.59
CA HIS A 66 0.38 3.72 2.95
C HIS A 66 1.44 2.63 2.86
N THR A 67 2.43 2.78 2.00
CA THR A 67 3.56 1.84 1.90
C THR A 67 4.42 1.85 3.17
N ILE A 68 4.57 2.99 3.82
CA ILE A 68 5.28 3.09 5.10
C ILE A 68 4.36 2.72 6.28
N ASN A 69 3.12 3.22 6.28
CA ASN A 69 2.12 3.01 7.34
C ASN A 69 1.12 1.92 6.99
N GLU A 70 1.60 0.79 6.51
CA GLU A 70 0.74 -0.34 6.16
C GLU A 70 0.20 -1.03 7.43
N PRO A 71 -1.12 -1.35 7.49
CA PRO A 71 -1.66 -2.11 8.60
C PRO A 71 -1.06 -3.51 8.65
N SER A 72 -0.84 -4.02 9.85
CA SER A 72 -0.36 -5.39 10.06
C SER A 72 -1.43 -6.41 9.65
N VAL A 73 -1.07 -7.32 8.77
CA VAL A 73 -1.90 -8.47 8.32
C VAL A 73 -1.23 -9.81 8.66
N ASN A 74 -0.44 -9.83 9.72
CA ASN A 74 0.52 -10.88 10.00
C ASN A 74 -0.08 -12.20 10.45
N ASP A 75 -1.32 -12.16 10.88
CA ASP A 75 -2.04 -13.36 11.26
C ASP A 75 -3.38 -13.44 10.52
N LEU A 76 -3.89 -14.66 10.40
CA LEU A 76 -5.13 -14.93 9.67
C LEU A 76 -6.31 -14.14 10.24
N PHE A 77 -6.37 -13.98 11.56
CA PHE A 77 -7.50 -13.28 12.20
C PHE A 77 -7.41 -11.78 11.95
N GLY A 78 -6.22 -11.18 12.02
CA GLY A 78 -6.00 -9.79 11.64
C GLY A 78 -6.38 -9.52 10.18
N ALA A 79 -5.97 -10.38 9.26
CA ALA A 79 -6.36 -10.32 7.85
C ALA A 79 -7.89 -10.42 7.66
N LEU A 80 -8.56 -11.35 8.36
CA LEU A 80 -10.02 -11.49 8.31
C LEU A 80 -10.73 -10.24 8.86
N HIS A 81 -10.24 -9.64 9.93
CA HIS A 81 -10.83 -8.40 10.46
C HIS A 81 -10.73 -7.23 9.47
N ILE A 82 -9.66 -7.16 8.68
CA ILE A 82 -9.57 -6.17 7.58
C ILE A 82 -10.62 -6.46 6.52
N LEU A 83 -10.82 -7.72 6.12
CA LEU A 83 -11.87 -8.09 5.16
C LEU A 83 -13.27 -7.78 5.70
N PHE A 84 -13.55 -8.04 6.98
CA PHE A 84 -14.82 -7.67 7.61
C PHE A 84 -15.03 -6.14 7.62
N ARG A 85 -13.96 -5.39 7.87
CA ARG A 85 -14.04 -3.92 7.78
C ARG A 85 -14.30 -3.45 6.35
N MET A 86 -13.74 -4.12 5.35
CA MET A 86 -14.03 -3.83 3.95
C MET A 86 -15.47 -4.23 3.56
N GLU A 87 -16.05 -5.28 4.15
CA GLU A 87 -17.46 -5.61 4.01
C GLU A 87 -18.34 -4.47 4.52
N GLU A 88 -18.08 -3.98 5.74
CA GLU A 88 -18.86 -2.90 6.36
C GLU A 88 -18.81 -1.58 5.56
N ILE A 89 -17.64 -1.24 4.99
CA ILE A 89 -17.40 0.06 4.34
C ILE A 89 -17.72 -0.01 2.84
N TYR A 90 -17.33 -1.09 2.16
CA TYR A 90 -17.34 -1.19 0.70
C TYR A 90 -18.22 -2.32 0.17
N GLY A 91 -18.96 -3.04 1.04
CA GLY A 91 -19.81 -4.17 0.62
C GLY A 91 -19.01 -5.35 0.06
N LEU A 92 -17.76 -5.53 0.49
CA LEU A 92 -16.98 -6.72 0.13
C LEU A 92 -17.64 -7.96 0.72
N HIS A 93 -17.88 -8.99 -0.09
CA HIS A 93 -18.43 -10.25 0.40
C HIS A 93 -17.78 -11.45 -0.31
N PRO A 94 -17.71 -12.60 0.38
CA PRO A 94 -17.16 -13.81 -0.20
C PRO A 94 -18.20 -14.54 -1.05
N GLU A 95 -17.76 -15.05 -2.20
CA GLU A 95 -18.51 -15.99 -3.04
C GLU A 95 -17.74 -17.30 -3.12
N VAL A 96 -18.38 -18.40 -2.77
CA VAL A 96 -17.77 -19.74 -2.80
C VAL A 96 -18.46 -20.60 -3.86
N SER A 97 -17.68 -21.12 -4.81
CA SER A 97 -18.15 -22.05 -5.83
C SER A 97 -17.19 -23.24 -5.94
N GLY A 98 -17.59 -24.38 -5.38
CA GLY A 98 -16.71 -25.56 -5.25
C GLY A 98 -15.48 -25.21 -4.43
N ASN A 99 -14.28 -25.38 -5.00
CA ASN A 99 -13.00 -25.08 -4.35
C ASN A 99 -12.49 -23.65 -4.66
N LYS A 100 -13.30 -22.80 -5.29
CA LYS A 100 -12.93 -21.43 -5.61
C LYS A 100 -13.59 -20.47 -4.63
N VAL A 101 -12.81 -19.55 -4.10
CA VAL A 101 -13.26 -18.42 -3.29
C VAL A 101 -12.98 -17.16 -4.09
N ASN A 102 -14.02 -16.37 -4.35
CA ASN A 102 -13.95 -15.04 -4.92
C ASN A 102 -14.33 -14.01 -3.86
N LEU A 103 -13.83 -12.80 -3.99
CA LEU A 103 -14.25 -11.65 -3.21
C LEU A 103 -14.90 -10.65 -4.17
N SER A 104 -16.15 -10.34 -3.94
CA SER A 104 -16.97 -9.44 -4.76
C SER A 104 -17.36 -8.20 -3.97
N PHE A 105 -17.59 -7.09 -4.67
CA PHE A 105 -18.07 -5.85 -4.07
C PHE A 105 -19.50 -5.59 -4.53
N GLU A 106 -20.42 -5.36 -3.59
CA GLU A 106 -21.78 -4.92 -3.89
C GLU A 106 -21.92 -3.41 -3.82
N HIS A 107 -22.77 -2.89 -4.68
CA HIS A 107 -23.18 -1.49 -4.68
C HIS A 107 -24.14 -1.24 -3.51
N THR A 108 -23.65 -0.72 -2.39
CA THR A 108 -24.51 -0.39 -1.25
C THR A 108 -25.03 1.04 -1.31
N SER A 109 -26.27 1.26 -0.81
CA SER A 109 -26.89 2.57 -0.72
C SER A 109 -26.11 3.56 0.19
N LEU A 110 -25.31 3.04 1.12
CA LEU A 110 -24.46 3.81 2.01
C LEU A 110 -23.30 4.47 1.24
N LEU A 111 -22.73 3.78 0.26
CA LEU A 111 -21.66 4.29 -0.59
C LEU A 111 -22.15 5.40 -1.52
N ARG A 112 -23.43 5.36 -1.95
CA ARG A 112 -24.09 6.49 -2.67
C ARG A 112 -24.11 7.79 -1.85
N ALA A 113 -24.23 7.69 -0.53
CA ALA A 113 -24.27 8.85 0.36
C ALA A 113 -22.87 9.48 0.58
N LEU A 114 -21.79 8.72 0.37
CA LEU A 114 -20.41 9.15 0.56
C LEU A 114 -19.73 9.72 -0.71
N GLY A 115 -20.47 9.82 -1.84
CA GLY A 115 -19.96 10.37 -3.10
C GLY A 115 -19.24 9.34 -3.98
N ASN A 116 -18.43 9.79 -4.95
CA ASN A 116 -17.80 8.99 -6.01
C ASN A 116 -16.79 7.88 -5.56
N SER A 117 -16.81 7.49 -4.29
CA SER A 117 -15.88 6.49 -3.71
C SER A 117 -15.95 5.13 -4.41
N ASP A 118 -17.14 4.73 -4.87
CA ASP A 118 -17.36 3.44 -5.53
C ASP A 118 -16.73 3.38 -6.91
N ALA A 119 -16.92 4.46 -7.69
CA ALA A 119 -16.31 4.56 -9.00
C ALA A 119 -14.78 4.52 -8.87
N MET A 120 -14.24 5.19 -7.84
CA MET A 120 -12.81 5.22 -7.57
C MET A 120 -12.29 3.84 -7.13
N LEU A 121 -13.01 3.12 -6.25
CA LEU A 121 -12.62 1.76 -5.85
C LEU A 121 -12.66 0.80 -7.04
N ALA A 122 -13.75 0.81 -7.82
CA ALA A 122 -13.88 -0.03 -9.00
C ALA A 122 -12.76 0.25 -10.03
N GLN A 123 -12.47 1.52 -10.30
CA GLN A 123 -11.38 1.93 -11.19
C GLN A 123 -10.01 1.50 -10.67
N THR A 124 -9.80 1.62 -9.37
CA THR A 124 -8.58 1.17 -8.69
C THR A 124 -8.36 -0.33 -8.84
N VAL A 125 -9.40 -1.13 -8.59
CA VAL A 125 -9.34 -2.60 -8.72
C VAL A 125 -9.14 -3.02 -10.20
N LYS A 126 -9.80 -2.35 -11.15
CA LYS A 126 -9.56 -2.56 -12.59
C LYS A 126 -8.10 -2.27 -12.96
N THR A 127 -7.53 -1.19 -12.45
CA THR A 127 -6.12 -0.82 -12.68
C THR A 127 -5.18 -1.87 -12.09
N TRP A 128 -5.45 -2.32 -10.87
CA TRP A 128 -4.68 -3.40 -10.24
C TRP A 128 -4.75 -4.69 -11.06
N ASN A 129 -5.94 -5.12 -11.48
CA ASN A 129 -6.13 -6.31 -12.30
C ASN A 129 -5.34 -6.21 -13.63
N ARG A 130 -5.34 -5.04 -14.28
CA ARG A 130 -4.56 -4.80 -15.50
C ARG A 130 -3.06 -4.97 -15.24
N LYS A 131 -2.53 -4.34 -14.19
CA LYS A 131 -1.13 -4.45 -13.79
C LYS A 131 -0.74 -5.89 -13.41
N TYR A 132 -1.60 -6.57 -12.67
CA TYR A 132 -1.40 -7.97 -12.33
C TYR A 132 -1.33 -8.89 -13.57
N LYS A 133 -2.22 -8.68 -14.55
CA LYS A 133 -2.19 -9.43 -15.81
C LYS A 133 -0.93 -9.14 -16.62
N GLN A 134 -0.45 -7.89 -16.66
CA GLN A 134 0.80 -7.53 -17.31
C GLN A 134 2.00 -8.23 -16.67
N TYR A 135 2.06 -8.26 -15.33
CA TYR A 135 3.06 -9.00 -14.58
C TYR A 135 3.00 -10.51 -14.88
N LYS A 136 1.83 -11.13 -14.77
CA LYS A 136 1.67 -12.58 -15.03
C LYS A 136 1.97 -12.99 -16.48
N SER A 137 1.79 -12.10 -17.44
CA SER A 137 2.13 -12.33 -18.85
C SER A 137 3.59 -11.98 -19.20
N GLY A 138 4.39 -11.51 -18.24
CA GLY A 138 5.79 -11.11 -18.46
C GLY A 138 5.95 -9.77 -19.20
N LYS A 139 4.88 -8.98 -19.37
CA LYS A 139 4.94 -7.64 -19.99
C LYS A 139 5.62 -6.61 -19.10
N ILE A 140 5.55 -6.79 -17.80
CA ILE A 140 6.30 -6.04 -16.79
C ILE A 140 6.99 -7.03 -15.86
N SER A 141 8.14 -6.65 -15.34
CA SER A 141 8.89 -7.43 -14.36
C SER A 141 8.20 -7.42 -12.98
N GLU A 142 8.63 -8.32 -12.11
CA GLU A 142 8.19 -8.32 -10.71
C GLU A 142 8.61 -7.02 -10.01
N GLU A 143 9.82 -6.54 -10.29
CA GLU A 143 10.33 -5.29 -9.72
C GLU A 143 9.47 -4.09 -10.13
N GLU A 144 9.10 -3.98 -11.41
CA GLU A 144 8.20 -2.93 -11.90
C GLU A 144 6.80 -3.02 -11.30
N TYR A 145 6.30 -4.23 -11.06
CA TYR A 145 5.01 -4.44 -10.42
C TYR A 145 5.04 -4.04 -8.94
N GLU A 146 6.08 -4.42 -8.19
CA GLU A 146 6.26 -4.03 -6.79
C GLU A 146 6.52 -2.53 -6.64
N ASP A 147 7.30 -1.94 -7.56
CA ASP A 147 7.52 -0.49 -7.60
C ASP A 147 6.20 0.27 -7.81
N TRP A 148 5.36 -0.18 -8.77
CA TRP A 148 4.03 0.38 -8.96
C TRP A 148 3.17 0.30 -7.69
N LYS A 149 3.13 -0.85 -7.01
CA LYS A 149 2.37 -0.99 -5.77
C LYS A 149 2.87 -0.06 -4.68
N SER A 150 4.18 0.09 -4.54
CA SER A 150 4.78 0.93 -3.50
C SER A 150 4.48 2.43 -3.68
N LYS A 151 4.21 2.87 -4.90
CA LYS A 151 3.89 4.26 -5.26
C LYS A 151 2.38 4.53 -5.31
N PHE A 152 1.55 3.47 -5.25
CA PHE A 152 0.10 3.62 -5.26
C PHE A 152 -0.39 4.39 -4.01
N PRO A 153 -1.34 5.39 -4.11
CA PRO A 153 -2.24 5.66 -5.24
C PRO A 153 -1.79 6.75 -6.23
N GLU A 154 -0.58 7.30 -6.16
CA GLU A 154 -0.14 8.44 -6.97
C GLU A 154 -0.42 8.28 -8.48
N PHE A 155 -0.31 7.05 -9.01
CA PHE A 155 -0.53 6.77 -10.44
C PHE A 155 -1.94 6.32 -10.81
N ALA A 156 -2.77 5.95 -9.85
CA ALA A 156 -4.13 5.46 -10.14
C ALA A 156 -5.12 6.62 -10.42
N VAL A 157 -4.87 7.77 -9.80
CA VAL A 157 -5.72 8.97 -9.97
C VAL A 157 -5.47 9.66 -11.31
N MET A 158 -4.31 9.42 -11.94
CA MET A 158 -3.91 10.05 -13.20
C MET A 158 -4.10 9.14 -14.43
N ALA A 159 -4.56 7.92 -14.27
CA ALA A 159 -4.84 7.04 -15.40
C ALA A 159 -6.12 7.51 -16.12
N PRO A 160 -6.12 7.67 -17.45
CA PRO A 160 -7.33 8.00 -18.19
C PRO A 160 -8.39 6.89 -18.01
N PRO A 161 -9.68 7.21 -18.16
CA PRO A 161 -10.74 6.21 -18.13
C PRO A 161 -10.39 5.07 -19.09
N ILE A 162 -10.59 3.84 -18.64
CA ILE A 162 -10.38 2.66 -19.50
C ILE A 162 -11.66 2.54 -20.30
N ASP A 163 -11.59 2.80 -21.61
CA ASP A 163 -12.64 2.41 -22.55
C ASP A 163 -12.73 0.88 -22.54
N ASP A 164 -13.95 0.37 -22.33
CA ASP A 164 -14.27 -1.08 -22.26
C ASP A 164 -14.06 -1.77 -23.63
#